data_28c85cbad44449515d9230af20f136d8
#
_entry.id   28c85cbad44449515d9230af20f136d8
#
_cell.length_a   1.000
_cell.length_b   1.000
_cell.length_c   1.000
_cell.angle_alpha   90.00
_cell.angle_beta   90.00
_cell.angle_gamma   90.00
#
_symmetry.space_group_name_H-M   'P 1'
#
loop_
_entity.id
_entity.type
_entity.pdbx_description
1 polymer ?
#
loop_
_entity_poly.entity_id
_entity_poly.type
_entity_poly.pdbx_seq_one_letter_code
_entity_poly.pdbx_strand_id
1 'polypeptide(L)'
;RIEIEKYPLLTEKGAWRKFNTQDRTCMARAKEEDNTDFLIPEDKIRIVEGDTLYGGYYTHDDIKEIVAYATQRGIDVIPEIDMPGHFLAAIGQYPELVCDGLIGWGKTFSSPICPGKDTTLEFCQNVFKEVFELFPYEYVHMGGDEVEKANWKKCPLCQKRIRTEKLGSVEELQAWFVRDMEKFFLANGKKLIGWDEVVSDGLSSDAAITWWRSWAKDALPTATAQKQKVIACPNEYFYFDYAQDQNSVKKILAYDP
;
A
#
# COMPACT_ATOMS: atom_id res chain seq x y z
N ARG A 1 -10.61 1.46 -0.39
CA ARG A 1 -10.22 2.60 0.46
C ARG A 1 -10.85 2.45 1.83
N ILE A 2 -10.23 3.05 2.85
CA ILE A 2 -10.73 3.11 4.22
C ILE A 2 -10.99 4.58 4.55
N GLU A 3 -12.11 4.88 5.20
CA GLU A 3 -12.42 6.22 5.71
C GLU A 3 -11.39 6.64 6.76
N ILE A 4 -10.89 7.87 6.63
CA ILE A 4 -10.01 8.52 7.59
C ILE A 4 -10.65 9.87 7.92
N GLU A 5 -11.23 9.98 9.10
CA GLU A 5 -12.03 11.16 9.51
C GLU A 5 -11.21 12.44 9.47
N LYS A 6 -9.95 12.37 9.87
CA LYS A 6 -9.04 13.52 9.83
C LYS A 6 -8.73 14.00 8.41
N TYR A 7 -8.86 13.13 7.41
CA TYR A 7 -8.54 13.43 6.02
C TYR A 7 -9.66 13.04 5.05
N PRO A 8 -10.83 13.68 5.12
CA PRO A 8 -12.05 13.25 4.41
C PRO A 8 -11.90 13.23 2.89
N LEU A 9 -11.03 14.06 2.31
CA LEU A 9 -10.79 14.05 0.87
C LEU A 9 -10.20 12.73 0.34
N LEU A 10 -9.61 11.91 1.21
CA LEU A 10 -9.12 10.56 0.82
C LEU A 10 -10.25 9.65 0.33
N THR A 11 -11.46 9.85 0.84
CA THR A 11 -12.64 9.05 0.48
C THR A 11 -13.66 9.83 -0.34
N GLU A 12 -13.91 11.09 -0.03
CA GLU A 12 -14.84 11.93 -0.80
C GLU A 12 -14.43 12.06 -2.28
N LYS A 13 -13.12 12.20 -2.54
CA LYS A 13 -12.54 12.37 -3.87
C LYS A 13 -11.52 11.28 -4.21
N GLY A 14 -10.56 11.02 -3.32
CA GLY A 14 -9.44 10.10 -3.57
C GLY A 14 -9.84 8.64 -3.74
N ALA A 15 -11.05 8.25 -3.33
CA ALA A 15 -11.61 6.92 -3.55
C ALA A 15 -12.30 6.76 -4.91
N TRP A 16 -12.33 7.80 -5.74
CA TRP A 16 -13.05 7.82 -7.02
C TRP A 16 -12.09 8.17 -8.15
N ARG A 17 -12.14 7.41 -9.25
CA ARG A 17 -11.34 7.63 -10.44
C ARG A 17 -12.20 7.63 -11.71
N LYS A 18 -11.77 8.31 -12.75
CA LYS A 18 -12.43 8.27 -14.05
C LYS A 18 -12.36 6.85 -14.64
N PHE A 19 -13.41 6.46 -15.33
CA PHE A 19 -13.39 5.24 -16.13
C PHE A 19 -12.25 5.28 -17.12
N ASN A 20 -11.51 4.19 -17.20
CA ASN A 20 -10.47 3.97 -18.19
C ASN A 20 -10.91 2.99 -19.28
N THR A 21 -10.00 2.64 -20.18
CA THR A 21 -10.26 1.70 -21.27
C THR A 21 -10.58 0.30 -20.76
N GLN A 22 -9.92 -0.15 -19.67
CA GLN A 22 -10.15 -1.48 -19.10
C GLN A 22 -11.57 -1.62 -18.53
N ASP A 23 -12.06 -0.59 -17.82
CA ASP A 23 -13.43 -0.61 -17.29
C ASP A 23 -14.46 -0.79 -18.43
N ARG A 24 -14.28 -0.04 -19.53
CA ARG A 24 -15.15 -0.14 -20.70
C ARG A 24 -15.06 -1.50 -21.38
N THR A 25 -13.86 -2.07 -21.49
CA THR A 25 -13.62 -3.39 -22.06
C THR A 25 -14.27 -4.46 -21.20
N CYS A 26 -14.10 -4.42 -19.87
CA CYS A 26 -14.75 -5.39 -18.97
C CYS A 26 -16.28 -5.33 -19.07
N MET A 27 -16.85 -4.15 -19.10
CA MET A 27 -18.31 -3.98 -19.25
C MET A 27 -18.82 -4.43 -20.63
N ALA A 28 -18.04 -4.22 -21.69
CA ALA A 28 -18.40 -4.72 -23.02
C ALA A 28 -18.39 -6.24 -23.06
N ARG A 29 -17.33 -6.87 -22.55
CA ARG A 29 -17.22 -8.33 -22.47
C ARG A 29 -18.32 -8.95 -21.61
N ALA A 30 -18.67 -8.35 -20.47
CA ALA A 30 -19.76 -8.82 -19.65
C ALA A 30 -21.07 -8.93 -20.44
N LYS A 31 -21.34 -7.98 -21.35
CA LYS A 31 -22.51 -8.02 -22.23
C LYS A 31 -22.39 -9.07 -23.33
N GLU A 32 -21.22 -9.22 -23.95
CA GLU A 32 -20.98 -10.17 -25.02
C GLU A 32 -21.07 -11.62 -24.52
N GLU A 33 -20.58 -11.86 -23.31
CA GLU A 33 -20.53 -13.20 -22.70
C GLU A 33 -21.76 -13.53 -21.85
N ASP A 34 -22.75 -12.62 -21.79
CA ASP A 34 -23.92 -12.69 -20.90
C ASP A 34 -23.54 -13.02 -19.44
N ASN A 35 -22.41 -12.42 -19.00
CA ASN A 35 -21.84 -12.65 -17.67
C ASN A 35 -21.93 -11.39 -16.81
N THR A 36 -22.94 -11.35 -15.96
CA THR A 36 -23.21 -10.21 -15.08
C THR A 36 -22.18 -10.03 -13.96
N ASP A 37 -21.38 -11.06 -13.65
CA ASP A 37 -20.37 -11.00 -12.57
C ASP A 37 -19.23 -10.01 -12.87
N PHE A 38 -19.03 -9.66 -14.15
CA PHE A 38 -18.06 -8.66 -14.58
C PHE A 38 -18.64 -7.24 -14.71
N LEU A 39 -19.90 -7.04 -14.44
CA LEU A 39 -20.47 -5.70 -14.42
C LEU A 39 -20.06 -4.95 -13.16
N ILE A 40 -19.69 -3.70 -13.33
CA ILE A 40 -19.45 -2.81 -12.19
C ILE A 40 -20.81 -2.50 -11.54
N PRO A 41 -20.99 -2.72 -10.23
CA PRO A 41 -22.23 -2.40 -9.53
C PRO A 41 -22.56 -0.91 -9.64
N GLU A 42 -23.84 -0.59 -9.80
CA GLU A 42 -24.30 0.78 -10.01
C GLU A 42 -23.94 1.72 -8.84
N ASP A 43 -23.95 1.21 -7.62
CA ASP A 43 -23.57 1.94 -6.40
C ASP A 43 -22.08 2.32 -6.37
N LYS A 44 -21.25 1.69 -7.22
CA LYS A 44 -19.82 2.00 -7.41
C LYS A 44 -19.58 2.97 -8.57
N ILE A 45 -20.63 3.50 -9.18
CA ILE A 45 -20.57 4.44 -10.29
C ILE A 45 -21.13 5.79 -9.86
N ARG A 46 -20.42 6.87 -10.17
CA ARG A 46 -20.89 8.24 -10.01
C ARG A 46 -20.69 9.00 -11.30
N ILE A 47 -21.61 9.93 -11.59
CA ILE A 47 -21.46 10.89 -12.68
C ILE A 47 -21.25 12.28 -12.05
N VAL A 48 -20.08 12.87 -12.30
CA VAL A 48 -19.69 14.18 -11.80
C VAL A 48 -19.20 15.02 -12.97
N GLU A 49 -19.85 16.15 -13.21
CA GLU A 49 -19.49 17.09 -14.29
C GLU A 49 -19.39 16.43 -15.68
N GLY A 50 -20.20 15.41 -15.94
CA GLY A 50 -20.19 14.63 -17.20
C GLY A 50 -19.17 13.51 -17.28
N ASP A 51 -18.27 13.37 -16.30
CA ASP A 51 -17.36 12.24 -16.19
C ASP A 51 -18.00 11.08 -15.44
N THR A 52 -17.81 9.87 -15.95
CA THR A 52 -18.16 8.65 -15.22
C THR A 52 -17.01 8.24 -14.33
N LEU A 53 -17.27 8.16 -13.04
CA LEU A 53 -16.31 7.76 -12.01
C LEU A 53 -16.66 6.37 -11.49
N TYR A 54 -15.62 5.58 -11.20
CA TYR A 54 -15.67 4.32 -10.47
C TYR A 54 -14.94 4.46 -9.14
N GLY A 55 -15.54 3.91 -8.09
CA GLY A 55 -14.91 3.96 -6.79
C GLY A 55 -15.76 3.43 -5.65
N GLY A 56 -15.29 3.68 -4.46
CA GLY A 56 -15.93 3.31 -3.21
C GLY A 56 -14.91 3.20 -2.09
N TYR A 57 -15.41 3.15 -0.88
CA TYR A 57 -14.59 3.00 0.33
C TYR A 57 -15.40 2.29 1.41
N TYR A 58 -14.72 1.81 2.41
CA TYR A 58 -15.30 1.29 3.63
C TYR A 58 -15.39 2.39 4.67
N THR A 59 -16.56 2.56 5.28
CA THR A 59 -16.75 3.40 6.45
C THR A 59 -16.16 2.73 7.69
N HIS A 60 -16.00 3.46 8.78
CA HIS A 60 -15.60 2.88 10.07
C HIS A 60 -16.55 1.76 10.52
N ASP A 61 -17.85 1.90 10.27
CA ASP A 61 -18.83 0.89 10.65
C ASP A 61 -18.72 -0.36 9.77
N ASP A 62 -18.50 -0.22 8.45
CA ASP A 62 -18.20 -1.36 7.58
C ASP A 62 -16.96 -2.15 8.07
N ILE A 63 -15.90 -1.43 8.47
CA ILE A 63 -14.68 -2.08 8.98
C ILE A 63 -14.96 -2.80 10.29
N LYS A 64 -15.69 -2.20 11.23
CA LYS A 64 -16.08 -2.85 12.48
C LYS A 64 -16.89 -4.13 12.23
N GLU A 65 -17.82 -4.09 11.27
CA GLU A 65 -18.59 -5.27 10.89
C GLU A 65 -17.68 -6.38 10.30
N ILE A 66 -16.78 -6.01 9.37
CA ILE A 66 -15.80 -6.95 8.76
C ILE A 66 -14.93 -7.58 9.85
N VAL A 67 -14.37 -6.79 10.74
CA VAL A 67 -13.51 -7.28 11.84
C VAL A 67 -14.28 -8.19 12.77
N ALA A 68 -15.50 -7.81 13.17
CA ALA A 68 -16.35 -8.63 14.04
C ALA A 68 -16.72 -9.96 13.39
N TYR A 69 -17.05 -9.96 12.10
CA TYR A 69 -17.37 -11.15 11.31
C TYR A 69 -16.16 -12.10 11.20
N ALA A 70 -14.98 -11.56 10.94
CA ALA A 70 -13.74 -12.32 10.85
C ALA A 70 -13.36 -12.93 12.22
N THR A 71 -13.40 -12.14 13.27
CA THR A 71 -13.08 -12.57 14.65
C THR A 71 -13.93 -13.77 15.09
N GLN A 72 -15.24 -13.78 14.78
CA GLN A 72 -16.14 -14.90 15.08
C GLN A 72 -15.71 -16.21 14.39
N ARG A 73 -14.83 -16.12 13.39
CA ARG A 73 -14.31 -17.24 12.59
C ARG A 73 -12.85 -17.55 12.86
N GLY A 74 -12.26 -16.90 13.90
CA GLY A 74 -10.86 -17.05 14.23
C GLY A 74 -9.91 -16.48 13.16
N ILE A 75 -10.36 -15.46 12.43
CA ILE A 75 -9.58 -14.79 11.36
C ILE A 75 -9.20 -13.39 11.86
N ASP A 76 -7.92 -13.07 11.80
CA ASP A 76 -7.42 -11.72 12.01
C ASP A 76 -7.41 -10.95 10.70
N VAL A 77 -7.83 -9.68 10.72
CA VAL A 77 -7.83 -8.79 9.57
C VAL A 77 -6.63 -7.86 9.67
N ILE A 78 -5.73 -7.95 8.71
CA ILE A 78 -4.54 -7.10 8.63
C ILE A 78 -4.81 -6.01 7.60
N PRO A 79 -4.90 -4.73 8.00
CA PRO A 79 -5.02 -3.63 7.06
C PRO A 79 -3.69 -3.36 6.38
N GLU A 80 -3.75 -2.96 5.09
CA GLU A 80 -2.60 -2.41 4.38
C GLU A 80 -2.86 -0.97 3.96
N ILE A 81 -1.96 -0.09 4.37
CA ILE A 81 -1.89 1.31 3.90
C ILE A 81 -0.49 1.50 3.34
N ASP A 82 -0.40 1.41 2.04
CA ASP A 82 0.88 1.45 1.35
C ASP A 82 1.51 2.84 1.36
N MET A 83 2.76 2.89 1.79
CA MET A 83 3.60 4.09 1.81
C MET A 83 5.09 3.73 1.93
N PRO A 84 5.99 4.55 1.43
CA PRO A 84 5.81 5.90 0.88
C PRO A 84 5.45 5.94 -0.61
N GLY A 85 5.48 4.80 -1.31
CA GLY A 85 5.03 4.62 -2.69
C GLY A 85 3.51 4.50 -2.82
N HIS A 86 3.03 4.30 -4.06
CA HIS A 86 1.61 4.05 -4.37
C HIS A 86 0.60 5.07 -3.78
N PHE A 87 1.05 6.30 -3.56
CA PHE A 87 0.33 7.32 -2.80
C PHE A 87 -0.45 8.31 -3.67
N LEU A 88 -0.57 8.05 -4.97
CA LEU A 88 -1.13 8.99 -5.95
C LEU A 88 -2.55 9.45 -5.60
N ALA A 89 -3.40 8.58 -5.07
CA ALA A 89 -4.76 8.91 -4.66
C ALA A 89 -4.80 9.96 -3.54
N ALA A 90 -3.89 9.88 -2.58
CA ALA A 90 -3.75 10.86 -1.49
C ALA A 90 -3.10 12.16 -1.99
N ILE A 91 -2.02 12.05 -2.75
CA ILE A 91 -1.30 13.21 -3.32
C ILE A 91 -2.22 14.07 -4.20
N GLY A 92 -3.13 13.44 -4.93
CA GLY A 92 -4.11 14.15 -5.75
C GLY A 92 -5.05 15.05 -4.94
N GLN A 93 -5.23 14.78 -3.65
CA GLN A 93 -6.08 15.54 -2.74
C GLN A 93 -5.28 16.41 -1.76
N TYR A 94 -4.07 16.01 -1.43
CA TYR A 94 -3.14 16.65 -0.50
C TYR A 94 -1.78 16.86 -1.19
N PRO A 95 -1.70 17.82 -2.14
CA PRO A 95 -0.50 18.00 -2.97
C PRO A 95 0.74 18.45 -2.20
N GLU A 96 0.57 18.93 -0.96
CA GLU A 96 1.66 19.26 -0.06
C GLU A 96 2.50 18.04 0.37
N LEU A 97 1.97 16.83 0.20
CA LEU A 97 2.67 15.58 0.57
C LEU A 97 3.81 15.23 -0.38
N VAL A 98 3.87 15.79 -1.59
CA VAL A 98 4.94 15.50 -2.55
C VAL A 98 6.12 16.46 -2.44
N CYS A 99 7.23 16.08 -3.08
CA CYS A 99 8.42 16.90 -3.20
C CYS A 99 8.14 18.11 -4.10
N ASP A 100 7.98 19.32 -3.53
CA ASP A 100 7.76 20.58 -4.23
C ASP A 100 6.72 20.51 -5.37
N GLY A 101 5.63 19.74 -5.17
CA GLY A 101 4.61 19.52 -6.16
C GLY A 101 5.02 18.61 -7.33
N LEU A 102 6.20 18.01 -7.26
CA LEU A 102 6.67 17.09 -8.29
C LEU A 102 6.00 15.72 -8.14
N ILE A 103 5.27 15.32 -9.18
CA ILE A 103 4.78 13.96 -9.32
C ILE A 103 5.84 13.17 -10.08
N GLY A 104 6.31 12.05 -9.50
CA GLY A 104 7.38 11.24 -10.03
C GLY A 104 6.96 10.30 -11.16
N TRP A 105 7.74 9.27 -11.35
CA TRP A 105 7.46 8.17 -12.25
C TRP A 105 6.06 7.61 -11.97
N GLY A 106 5.37 7.20 -13.02
CA GLY A 106 4.03 6.64 -12.84
C GLY A 106 2.98 7.67 -12.40
N LYS A 107 2.98 8.85 -12.99
CA LYS A 107 2.00 9.94 -12.72
C LYS A 107 0.55 9.49 -12.62
N THR A 108 0.20 8.38 -13.29
CA THR A 108 -1.14 7.81 -13.30
C THR A 108 -1.25 6.51 -12.52
N PHE A 109 -0.14 6.01 -11.99
CA PHE A 109 -0.05 4.70 -11.33
C PHE A 109 0.52 4.80 -9.91
N SER A 110 1.72 5.36 -9.76
CA SER A 110 2.41 5.44 -8.47
C SER A 110 3.21 6.73 -8.37
N SER A 111 3.15 7.38 -7.22
CA SER A 111 4.04 8.49 -6.87
C SER A 111 4.28 8.47 -5.38
N PRO A 112 5.55 8.62 -4.92
CA PRO A 112 5.86 8.60 -3.51
C PRO A 112 5.61 9.95 -2.85
N ILE A 113 5.34 9.93 -1.55
CA ILE A 113 5.34 11.09 -0.68
C ILE A 113 6.75 11.60 -0.43
N CYS A 114 6.87 12.81 0.15
CA CYS A 114 8.15 13.43 0.49
C CYS A 114 8.56 13.13 1.94
N PRO A 115 9.48 12.20 2.19
CA PRO A 115 9.94 11.90 3.56
C PRO A 115 10.84 12.99 4.15
N GLY A 116 11.17 14.02 3.38
CA GLY A 116 11.90 15.19 3.86
C GLY A 116 11.06 16.17 4.66
N LYS A 117 9.72 16.09 4.60
CA LYS A 117 8.78 16.99 5.30
C LYS A 117 8.26 16.34 6.57
N ASP A 118 8.34 17.04 7.71
CA ASP A 118 7.76 16.55 8.97
C ASP A 118 6.24 16.46 8.91
N THR A 119 5.59 17.37 8.20
CA THR A 119 4.14 17.35 7.96
C THR A 119 3.68 16.11 7.21
N THR A 120 4.52 15.55 6.33
CA THR A 120 4.24 14.29 5.64
C THR A 120 4.29 13.10 6.61
N LEU A 121 5.29 13.08 7.50
CA LEU A 121 5.39 12.05 8.55
C LEU A 121 4.19 12.11 9.49
N GLU A 122 3.81 13.33 9.91
CA GLU A 122 2.62 13.54 10.74
C GLU A 122 1.34 13.06 10.04
N PHE A 123 1.20 13.32 8.74
CA PHE A 123 0.07 12.80 7.96
C PHE A 123 0.01 11.27 8.01
N CYS A 124 1.14 10.60 7.73
CA CYS A 124 1.22 9.13 7.76
C CYS A 124 0.86 8.58 9.14
N GLN A 125 1.41 9.16 10.21
CA GLN A 125 1.13 8.76 11.58
C GLN A 125 -0.34 8.96 11.96
N ASN A 126 -0.96 10.05 11.52
CA ASN A 126 -2.38 10.30 11.77
C ASN A 126 -3.28 9.28 11.07
N VAL A 127 -2.97 8.93 9.82
CA VAL A 127 -3.69 7.86 9.10
C VAL A 127 -3.60 6.55 9.86
N PHE A 128 -2.38 6.15 10.28
CA PHE A 128 -2.23 4.89 11.01
C PHE A 128 -2.85 4.91 12.40
N LYS A 129 -2.95 6.05 13.09
CA LYS A 129 -3.67 6.11 14.38
C LYS A 129 -5.12 5.65 14.22
N GLU A 130 -5.84 6.16 13.23
CA GLU A 130 -7.23 5.74 12.98
C GLU A 130 -7.31 4.27 12.55
N VAL A 131 -6.37 3.82 11.71
CA VAL A 131 -6.30 2.40 11.31
C VAL A 131 -6.05 1.49 12.52
N PHE A 132 -5.17 1.87 13.46
CA PHE A 132 -4.91 1.08 14.66
C PHE A 132 -6.13 0.92 15.58
N GLU A 133 -6.99 1.93 15.65
CA GLU A 133 -8.23 1.90 16.40
C GLU A 133 -9.27 0.96 15.76
N LEU A 134 -9.30 0.91 14.42
CA LEU A 134 -10.24 0.08 13.67
C LEU A 134 -9.86 -1.40 13.63
N PHE A 135 -8.55 -1.71 13.63
CA PHE A 135 -8.03 -3.07 13.48
C PHE A 135 -7.29 -3.52 14.75
N PRO A 136 -7.90 -4.39 15.57
CA PRO A 136 -7.35 -4.77 16.86
C PRO A 136 -6.12 -5.66 16.78
N TYR A 137 -5.90 -6.38 15.66
CA TYR A 137 -4.77 -7.28 15.52
C TYR A 137 -3.43 -6.57 15.65
N GLU A 138 -2.41 -7.28 16.15
CA GLU A 138 -1.11 -6.68 16.44
C GLU A 138 -0.32 -6.25 15.20
N TYR A 139 -0.54 -6.89 14.05
CA TYR A 139 0.18 -6.59 12.81
C TYR A 139 -0.62 -5.64 11.90
N VAL A 140 0.09 -4.67 11.32
CA VAL A 140 -0.43 -3.74 10.31
C VAL A 140 0.58 -3.63 9.18
N HIS A 141 0.12 -3.73 7.93
CA HIS A 141 0.98 -3.68 6.77
C HIS A 141 1.11 -2.24 6.27
N MET A 142 2.36 -1.77 6.11
CA MET A 142 2.63 -0.41 5.64
C MET A 142 3.03 -0.33 4.16
N GLY A 143 3.02 -1.45 3.42
CA GLY A 143 3.47 -1.48 2.04
C GLY A 143 4.99 -1.40 1.91
N GLY A 144 5.48 -0.37 1.25
CA GLY A 144 6.91 -0.08 1.12
C GLY A 144 7.53 -0.47 -0.21
N ASP A 145 6.73 -1.02 -1.12
CA ASP A 145 7.13 -1.50 -2.44
C ASP A 145 7.23 -0.39 -3.49
N GLU A 146 7.96 -0.67 -4.55
CA GLU A 146 8.04 0.08 -5.80
C GLU A 146 8.24 1.60 -5.67
N VAL A 147 9.01 2.03 -4.67
CA VAL A 147 9.24 3.45 -4.39
C VAL A 147 10.14 4.10 -5.41
N GLU A 148 9.60 5.02 -6.21
CA GLU A 148 10.36 5.82 -7.17
C GLU A 148 11.03 7.00 -6.48
N LYS A 149 12.36 7.07 -6.50
CA LYS A 149 13.18 7.98 -5.70
C LYS A 149 13.81 9.14 -6.49
N ALA A 150 13.53 9.27 -7.79
CA ALA A 150 14.19 10.30 -8.63
C ALA A 150 13.92 11.73 -8.12
N ASN A 151 12.70 11.97 -7.61
CA ASN A 151 12.35 13.26 -7.05
C ASN A 151 13.03 13.52 -5.70
N TRP A 152 13.25 12.50 -4.89
CA TRP A 152 13.98 12.62 -3.62
C TRP A 152 15.43 13.06 -3.81
N LYS A 153 16.06 12.61 -4.90
CA LYS A 153 17.42 13.02 -5.29
C LYS A 153 17.53 14.52 -5.55
N LYS A 154 16.45 15.14 -6.02
CA LYS A 154 16.39 16.57 -6.41
C LYS A 154 15.73 17.44 -5.32
N CYS A 155 14.96 16.87 -4.43
CA CYS A 155 14.20 17.60 -3.41
C CYS A 155 15.11 18.17 -2.32
N PRO A 156 15.16 19.49 -2.11
CA PRO A 156 16.01 20.10 -1.06
C PRO A 156 15.71 19.59 0.35
N LEU A 157 14.44 19.29 0.65
CA LEU A 157 14.02 18.80 1.96
C LEU A 157 14.44 17.34 2.18
N CYS A 158 14.30 16.46 1.18
CA CYS A 158 14.83 15.11 1.25
C CYS A 158 16.35 15.12 1.40
N GLN A 159 17.05 15.96 0.65
CA GLN A 159 18.50 16.10 0.76
C GLN A 159 18.93 16.71 2.13
N LYS A 160 18.13 17.61 2.70
CA LYS A 160 18.35 18.10 4.08
C LYS A 160 18.16 16.95 5.08
N ARG A 161 17.11 16.16 4.97
CA ARG A 161 16.85 14.99 5.84
C ARG A 161 18.03 14.00 5.78
N ILE A 162 18.48 13.64 4.58
CA ILE A 162 19.63 12.75 4.37
C ILE A 162 20.85 13.25 5.15
N ARG A 163 21.17 14.55 5.05
CA ARG A 163 22.32 15.12 5.80
C ARG A 163 22.10 15.12 7.31
N THR A 164 20.90 15.49 7.77
CA THR A 164 20.58 15.58 9.20
C THR A 164 20.63 14.21 9.87
N GLU A 165 20.08 13.20 9.21
CA GLU A 165 20.04 11.80 9.70
C GLU A 165 21.34 11.04 9.37
N LYS A 166 22.31 11.68 8.71
CA LYS A 166 23.61 11.09 8.30
C LYS A 166 23.44 9.86 7.40
N LEU A 167 22.49 9.94 6.48
CA LEU A 167 22.22 8.87 5.49
C LEU A 167 23.13 9.08 4.27
N GLY A 168 23.49 7.97 3.59
CA GLY A 168 24.36 8.00 2.42
C GLY A 168 23.61 8.14 1.10
N SER A 169 22.30 7.82 1.05
CA SER A 169 21.57 7.73 -0.20
C SER A 169 20.04 7.93 -0.02
N VAL A 170 19.31 7.98 -1.12
CA VAL A 170 17.83 7.99 -1.09
C VAL A 170 17.25 6.60 -0.75
N GLU A 171 18.00 5.53 -0.99
CA GLU A 171 17.68 4.19 -0.56
C GLU A 171 17.70 4.11 0.98
N GLU A 172 18.74 4.68 1.59
CA GLU A 172 18.81 4.81 3.05
C GLU A 172 17.74 5.76 3.60
N LEU A 173 17.30 6.77 2.83
CA LEU A 173 16.17 7.61 3.22
C LEU A 173 14.86 6.81 3.28
N GLN A 174 14.62 5.87 2.36
CA GLN A 174 13.50 4.95 2.46
C GLN A 174 13.62 4.07 3.71
N ALA A 175 14.79 3.47 3.91
CA ALA A 175 15.03 2.64 5.09
C ALA A 175 14.85 3.44 6.41
N TRP A 176 15.29 4.69 6.45
CA TRP A 176 15.04 5.58 7.57
C TRP A 176 13.54 5.83 7.81
N PHE A 177 12.78 6.11 6.74
CA PHE A 177 11.34 6.32 6.82
C PHE A 177 10.62 5.08 7.38
N VAL A 178 10.98 3.89 6.90
CA VAL A 178 10.41 2.62 7.39
C VAL A 178 10.71 2.42 8.88
N ARG A 179 11.97 2.65 9.30
CA ARG A 179 12.34 2.54 10.72
C ARG A 179 11.65 3.58 11.62
N ASP A 180 11.43 4.79 11.11
CA ASP A 180 10.70 5.84 11.85
C ASP A 180 9.23 5.43 12.05
N MET A 181 8.60 4.89 11.00
CA MET A 181 7.25 4.36 11.08
C MET A 181 7.18 3.11 11.98
N GLU A 182 8.16 2.22 11.93
CA GLU A 182 8.21 1.07 12.84
C GLU A 182 8.25 1.50 14.31
N LYS A 183 9.09 2.49 14.66
CA LYS A 183 9.12 3.05 16.02
C LYS A 183 7.75 3.59 16.44
N PHE A 184 7.06 4.26 15.52
CA PHE A 184 5.71 4.75 15.77
C PHE A 184 4.72 3.60 15.97
N PHE A 185 4.78 2.53 15.17
CA PHE A 185 3.94 1.33 15.33
C PHE A 185 4.15 0.69 16.69
N LEU A 186 5.41 0.42 17.06
CA LEU A 186 5.77 -0.19 18.35
C LEU A 186 5.32 0.68 19.54
N ALA A 187 5.45 2.01 19.46
CA ALA A 187 4.97 2.93 20.48
C ALA A 187 3.44 2.90 20.65
N ASN A 188 2.70 2.44 19.65
CA ASN A 188 1.26 2.24 19.67
C ASN A 188 0.84 0.75 19.87
N GLY A 189 1.77 -0.12 20.26
CA GLY A 189 1.51 -1.55 20.51
C GLY A 189 1.24 -2.36 19.23
N LYS A 190 1.67 -1.86 18.07
CA LYS A 190 1.52 -2.54 16.78
C LYS A 190 2.87 -2.99 16.23
N LYS A 191 2.85 -4.01 15.39
CA LYS A 191 4.01 -4.54 14.68
C LYS A 191 3.85 -4.28 13.19
N LEU A 192 4.93 -3.88 12.55
CA LEU A 192 4.95 -3.56 11.14
C LEU A 192 5.06 -4.82 10.30
N ILE A 193 4.27 -4.90 9.22
CA ILE A 193 4.55 -5.75 8.06
C ILE A 193 4.91 -4.84 6.89
N GLY A 194 5.82 -5.25 6.05
CA GLY A 194 6.11 -4.57 4.78
C GLY A 194 6.44 -5.55 3.67
N TRP A 195 6.37 -5.09 2.43
CA TRP A 195 6.87 -5.83 1.28
C TRP A 195 8.40 -6.00 1.41
N ASP A 196 8.98 -6.94 0.72
CA ASP A 196 10.41 -7.28 0.90
C ASP A 196 11.39 -6.14 0.53
N GLU A 197 10.92 -5.07 -0.11
CA GLU A 197 11.69 -3.83 -0.31
C GLU A 197 12.05 -3.08 0.98
N VAL A 198 11.32 -3.33 2.07
CA VAL A 198 11.62 -2.67 3.36
C VAL A 198 12.76 -3.35 4.11
N VAL A 199 13.20 -4.53 3.67
CA VAL A 199 14.31 -5.25 4.31
C VAL A 199 15.56 -4.38 4.28
N SER A 200 16.00 -3.96 5.45
CA SER A 200 17.15 -3.07 5.62
C SER A 200 17.75 -3.21 7.01
N ASP A 201 18.99 -2.73 7.18
CA ASP A 201 19.61 -2.66 8.48
C ASP A 201 18.83 -1.79 9.46
N GLY A 202 18.63 -2.30 10.65
CA GLY A 202 17.99 -1.59 11.75
C GLY A 202 16.46 -1.70 11.81
N LEU A 203 15.84 -2.47 10.94
CA LEU A 203 14.46 -2.94 11.14
C LEU A 203 14.47 -4.06 12.19
N SER A 204 13.53 -4.05 13.13
CA SER A 204 13.55 -4.99 14.26
C SER A 204 13.14 -6.40 13.85
N SER A 205 13.42 -7.38 14.73
CA SER A 205 12.90 -8.75 14.58
C SER A 205 11.41 -8.88 14.85
N ASP A 206 10.76 -7.84 15.36
CA ASP A 206 9.30 -7.80 15.55
C ASP A 206 8.56 -7.50 14.23
N ALA A 207 9.23 -6.88 13.26
CA ALA A 207 8.69 -6.68 11.93
C ALA A 207 8.52 -8.02 11.20
N ALA A 208 7.53 -8.08 10.31
CA ALA A 208 7.34 -9.19 9.39
C ALA A 208 7.50 -8.72 7.93
N ILE A 209 7.94 -9.61 7.09
CA ILE A 209 8.24 -9.31 5.69
C ILE A 209 7.34 -10.14 4.79
N THR A 210 6.64 -9.50 3.87
CA THR A 210 5.92 -10.15 2.78
C THR A 210 6.85 -10.26 1.58
N TRP A 211 7.37 -11.45 1.35
CA TRP A 211 8.32 -11.70 0.26
C TRP A 211 7.57 -12.06 -1.03
N TRP A 212 7.65 -11.18 -2.04
CA TRP A 212 6.98 -11.37 -3.32
C TRP A 212 7.94 -11.45 -4.52
N ARG A 213 9.14 -10.84 -4.38
CA ARG A 213 10.13 -10.72 -5.46
C ARG A 213 11.12 -11.88 -5.45
N SER A 214 10.77 -12.98 -6.11
CA SER A 214 11.68 -14.14 -6.24
C SER A 214 13.03 -13.81 -6.92
N TRP A 215 13.07 -12.75 -7.72
CA TRP A 215 14.32 -12.24 -8.34
C TRP A 215 15.19 -11.44 -7.37
N ALA A 216 14.66 -10.92 -6.27
CA ALA A 216 15.43 -10.20 -5.23
C ALA A 216 16.07 -11.21 -4.26
N LYS A 217 17.11 -11.89 -4.73
CA LYS A 217 17.71 -13.08 -4.06
C LYS A 217 18.21 -12.83 -2.64
N ASP A 218 18.54 -11.57 -2.29
CA ASP A 218 19.10 -11.24 -0.98
C ASP A 218 18.01 -10.89 0.05
N ALA A 219 16.77 -10.61 -0.37
CA ALA A 219 15.71 -10.17 0.54
C ALA A 219 15.35 -11.24 1.58
N LEU A 220 15.06 -12.46 1.13
CA LEU A 220 14.70 -13.57 2.02
C LEU A 220 15.84 -13.98 2.97
N PRO A 221 17.10 -14.21 2.50
CA PRO A 221 18.22 -14.50 3.40
C PRO A 221 18.47 -13.39 4.42
N THR A 222 18.33 -12.11 4.02
CA THR A 222 18.54 -10.99 4.93
C THR A 222 17.46 -10.93 6.02
N ALA A 223 16.20 -11.05 5.65
CA ALA A 223 15.08 -11.06 6.60
C ALA A 223 15.21 -12.22 7.62
N THR A 224 15.55 -13.42 7.15
CA THR A 224 15.74 -14.59 8.01
C THR A 224 16.97 -14.45 8.92
N ALA A 225 18.07 -13.89 8.43
CA ALA A 225 19.26 -13.59 9.26
C ALA A 225 18.93 -12.57 10.37
N GLN A 226 18.02 -11.63 10.11
CA GLN A 226 17.51 -10.66 11.08
C GLN A 226 16.42 -11.26 12.00
N LYS A 227 16.09 -12.53 11.85
CA LYS A 227 15.05 -13.25 12.60
C LYS A 227 13.64 -12.67 12.44
N GLN A 228 13.38 -12.01 11.34
CA GLN A 228 12.06 -11.52 10.99
C GLN A 228 11.17 -12.67 10.53
N LYS A 229 9.88 -12.57 10.80
CA LYS A 229 8.88 -13.48 10.21
C LYS A 229 8.77 -13.18 8.72
N VAL A 230 8.61 -14.21 7.91
CA VAL A 230 8.43 -14.07 6.47
C VAL A 230 7.10 -14.69 6.05
N ILE A 231 6.31 -13.93 5.30
CA ILE A 231 5.12 -14.38 4.60
C ILE A 231 5.54 -14.58 3.14
N ALA A 232 5.64 -15.83 2.70
CA ALA A 232 6.06 -16.15 1.34
C ALA A 232 4.86 -16.04 0.38
N CYS A 233 4.91 -15.09 -0.54
CA CYS A 233 3.94 -14.92 -1.62
C CYS A 233 4.64 -14.59 -2.96
N PRO A 234 5.61 -15.44 -3.42
CA PRO A 234 6.32 -15.18 -4.67
C PRO A 234 5.34 -14.99 -5.83
N ASN A 235 5.56 -13.93 -6.59
CA ASN A 235 4.59 -13.48 -7.59
C ASN A 235 4.32 -14.52 -8.69
N GLU A 236 5.30 -15.33 -9.04
CA GLU A 236 5.13 -16.37 -10.07
C GLU A 236 4.12 -17.47 -9.68
N TYR A 237 3.80 -17.59 -8.38
CA TYR A 237 2.93 -18.64 -7.88
C TYR A 237 1.61 -18.11 -7.32
N PHE A 238 1.63 -16.98 -6.63
CA PHE A 238 0.48 -16.52 -5.84
C PHE A 238 -0.15 -15.22 -6.32
N TYR A 239 0.33 -14.64 -7.43
CA TYR A 239 -0.33 -13.51 -8.06
C TYR A 239 -1.34 -14.01 -9.11
N PHE A 240 -2.57 -13.58 -8.99
CA PHE A 240 -3.70 -13.99 -9.84
C PHE A 240 -4.19 -12.86 -10.75
N ASP A 241 -3.37 -11.86 -10.96
CA ASP A 241 -3.62 -10.69 -11.82
C ASP A 241 -3.36 -10.96 -13.32
N TYR A 242 -2.87 -12.16 -13.64
CA TYR A 242 -2.75 -12.69 -14.99
C TYR A 242 -3.84 -13.72 -15.30
N ALA A 243 -4.07 -14.01 -16.58
CA ALA A 243 -4.99 -15.06 -16.98
C ALA A 243 -4.57 -16.41 -16.37
N GLN A 244 -5.49 -17.04 -15.65
CA GLN A 244 -5.25 -18.33 -14.99
C GLN A 244 -5.73 -19.48 -15.86
N ASP A 245 -4.93 -20.54 -15.95
CA ASP A 245 -5.21 -21.77 -16.70
C ASP A 245 -4.81 -23.01 -15.91
N GLN A 246 -4.93 -24.19 -16.53
CA GLN A 246 -4.53 -25.45 -15.89
C GLN A 246 -3.02 -25.50 -15.54
N ASN A 247 -2.17 -24.78 -16.27
CA ASN A 247 -0.72 -24.75 -15.99
C ASN A 247 -0.42 -23.89 -14.78
N SER A 248 -1.11 -22.76 -14.61
CA SER A 248 -1.02 -21.93 -13.40
C SER A 248 -1.40 -22.74 -12.17
N VAL A 249 -2.51 -23.50 -12.22
CA VAL A 249 -2.94 -24.37 -11.11
C VAL A 249 -1.88 -25.42 -10.79
N LYS A 250 -1.35 -26.12 -11.80
CA LYS A 250 -0.29 -27.13 -11.60
C LYS A 250 0.97 -26.50 -10.99
N LYS A 251 1.32 -25.29 -11.44
CA LYS A 251 2.48 -24.55 -10.93
C LYS A 251 2.31 -24.23 -9.45
N ILE A 252 1.14 -23.73 -9.04
CA ILE A 252 0.82 -23.41 -7.64
C ILE A 252 0.88 -24.67 -6.77
N LEU A 253 0.27 -25.79 -7.25
CA LEU A 253 0.27 -27.06 -6.53
C LEU A 253 1.66 -27.71 -6.40
N ALA A 254 2.61 -27.33 -7.26
CA ALA A 254 3.99 -27.82 -7.23
C ALA A 254 4.91 -26.89 -6.42
N TYR A 255 4.40 -25.81 -5.85
CA TYR A 255 5.20 -24.90 -5.03
C TYR A 255 5.65 -25.61 -3.75
N ASP A 256 6.96 -25.58 -3.52
CA ASP A 256 7.64 -26.08 -2.31
C ASP A 256 8.36 -24.87 -1.69
N PRO A 257 7.93 -24.38 -0.50
CA PRO A 257 8.44 -23.17 0.11
C PRO A 257 9.87 -23.31 0.66
#